data_bd8203678dda19bf96f2c331168391be
#
_entry.id   bd8203678dda19bf96f2c331168391be
#
_cell.length_a   1.000
_cell.length_b   1.000
_cell.length_c   1.000
_cell.angle_alpha   90.00
_cell.angle_beta   90.00
_cell.angle_gamma   90.00
#
_symmetry.space_group_name_H-M   'P 1'
#
loop_
_entity.id
_entity.type
_entity.pdbx_description
1 polymer ?
#
loop_
_entity_poly.entity_id
_entity_poly.type
_entity_poly.pdbx_seq_one_letter_code
_entity_poly.pdbx_strand_id
1 'polypeptide(L)'
;MQNGASAEKVEAALGDYRKSALFSAREKLALELCERMTYTKRRVTDRFFNRLKRHFSEEELVELAAIIALENFRSKFNPVFAVESQGFCPLPAVKQVAQEAARRFHE
;
A
#
# COMPACT_ATOMS: atom_id res chain seq x y z
N MET A 1 -14.43 -1.67 -9.73
CA MET A 1 -12.98 -1.84 -9.55
C MET A 1 -12.53 -3.05 -10.30
N GLN A 2 -11.62 -2.84 -11.18
CA GLN A 2 -11.08 -3.94 -11.96
C GLN A 2 -9.74 -4.34 -11.39
N ASN A 3 -9.15 -5.38 -11.94
CA ASN A 3 -7.83 -5.86 -11.54
C ASN A 3 -7.76 -6.34 -10.10
N GLY A 4 -8.81 -6.96 -9.63
CA GLY A 4 -8.83 -7.64 -8.36
C GLY A 4 -9.16 -6.78 -7.15
N ALA A 5 -9.27 -5.47 -7.34
CA ALA A 5 -9.62 -4.59 -6.23
C ALA A 5 -11.11 -4.30 -6.24
N SER A 6 -11.86 -4.92 -5.35
CA SER A 6 -13.29 -4.64 -5.20
C SER A 6 -13.48 -3.43 -4.28
N ALA A 7 -14.68 -2.85 -4.31
CA ALA A 7 -15.03 -1.77 -3.39
C ALA A 7 -14.90 -2.22 -1.94
N GLU A 8 -15.29 -3.46 -1.65
CA GLU A 8 -15.17 -4.03 -0.31
C GLU A 8 -13.73 -4.12 0.14
N LYS A 9 -12.83 -4.53 -0.75
CA LYS A 9 -11.40 -4.59 -0.44
C LYS A 9 -10.84 -3.21 -0.16
N VAL A 10 -11.23 -2.22 -0.93
CA VAL A 10 -10.76 -0.86 -0.73
C VAL A 10 -11.19 -0.34 0.64
N GLU A 11 -12.46 -0.56 1.01
CA GLU A 11 -12.92 -0.15 2.32
C GLU A 11 -12.20 -0.89 3.43
N ALA A 12 -11.98 -2.19 3.27
CA ALA A 12 -11.27 -3.00 4.25
C ALA A 12 -9.83 -2.52 4.43
N ALA A 13 -9.20 -2.04 3.35
CA ALA A 13 -7.84 -1.53 3.44
C ALA A 13 -7.76 -0.25 4.28
N LEU A 14 -8.85 0.50 4.37
CA LEU A 14 -8.93 1.71 5.20
C LEU A 14 -9.27 1.39 6.66
N GLY A 15 -9.80 0.21 6.91
CA GLY A 15 -10.12 -0.25 8.25
C GLY A 15 -9.09 -1.24 8.77
N ASP A 16 -9.55 -2.21 9.51
CA ASP A 16 -8.68 -3.25 10.05
C ASP A 16 -8.50 -4.39 9.04
N TYR A 17 -7.65 -4.16 8.06
CA TYR A 17 -7.40 -5.15 7.01
C TYR A 17 -6.79 -6.43 7.56
N ARG A 18 -6.12 -6.36 8.70
CA ARG A 18 -5.45 -7.52 9.29
C ARG A 18 -6.44 -8.62 9.65
N LYS A 19 -7.65 -8.23 9.99
CA LYS A 19 -8.70 -9.18 10.38
C LYS A 19 -9.64 -9.51 9.23
N SER A 20 -9.48 -8.87 8.09
CA SER A 20 -10.37 -9.07 6.97
C SER A 20 -10.07 -10.37 6.24
N ALA A 21 -11.11 -11.12 5.91
CA ALA A 21 -10.98 -12.31 5.08
C ALA A 21 -10.86 -11.97 3.59
N LEU A 22 -11.02 -10.69 3.23
CA LEU A 22 -10.94 -10.25 1.84
C LEU A 22 -9.51 -10.21 1.31
N PHE A 23 -8.52 -10.26 2.20
CA PHE A 23 -7.12 -10.16 1.82
C PHE A 23 -6.39 -11.46 2.11
N SER A 24 -5.52 -11.85 1.18
CA SER A 24 -4.57 -12.93 1.42
C SER A 24 -3.48 -12.47 2.38
N ALA A 25 -2.71 -13.43 2.90
CA ALA A 25 -1.57 -13.10 3.75
C ALA A 25 -0.57 -12.19 3.01
N ARG A 26 -0.37 -12.44 1.73
CA ARG A 26 0.52 -11.65 0.89
C ARG A 26 0.03 -10.21 0.76
N GLU A 27 -1.26 -10.04 0.51
CA GLU A 27 -1.85 -8.71 0.41
C GLU A 27 -1.79 -7.96 1.73
N LYS A 28 -2.03 -8.63 2.84
CA LYS A 28 -1.93 -8.02 4.17
C LYS A 28 -0.52 -7.53 4.46
N LEU A 29 0.49 -8.29 4.05
CA LEU A 29 1.89 -7.87 4.20
C LEU A 29 2.21 -6.65 3.34
N ALA A 30 1.68 -6.59 2.14
CA ALA A 30 1.85 -5.40 1.28
C ALA A 30 1.23 -4.17 1.92
N LEU A 31 0.04 -4.31 2.49
CA LEU A 31 -0.62 -3.21 3.19
C LEU A 31 0.14 -2.78 4.44
N GLU A 32 0.69 -3.73 5.18
CA GLU A 32 1.51 -3.40 6.34
C GLU A 32 2.79 -2.68 5.94
N LEU A 33 3.39 -3.06 4.82
CA LEU A 33 4.55 -2.34 4.30
C LEU A 33 4.19 -0.90 3.98
N CYS A 34 3.02 -0.67 3.36
CA CYS A 34 2.53 0.68 3.11
C CYS A 34 2.47 1.51 4.38
N GLU A 35 1.90 0.95 5.44
CA GLU A 35 1.80 1.64 6.72
C GLU A 35 3.18 1.98 7.28
N ARG A 36 4.07 1.00 7.28
CA ARG A 36 5.40 1.18 7.87
C ARG A 36 6.23 2.19 7.11
N MET A 37 6.04 2.31 5.80
CA MET A 37 6.75 3.30 5.00
C MET A 37 6.10 4.67 5.04
N THR A 38 4.80 4.73 5.30
CA THR A 38 4.03 5.98 5.20
C THR A 38 4.06 6.79 6.49
N TYR A 39 3.93 6.15 7.63
CA TYR A 39 3.83 6.85 8.90
C TYR A 39 5.19 7.06 9.54
N THR A 40 5.44 8.28 9.96
CA THR A 40 6.74 8.70 10.49
C THR A 40 7.23 7.85 11.65
N LYS A 41 6.31 7.41 12.51
CA LYS A 41 6.65 6.64 13.70
C LYS A 41 6.81 5.15 13.44
N ARG A 42 6.54 4.72 12.22
CA ARG A 42 6.66 3.32 11.84
C ARG A 42 7.90 3.12 10.98
N ARG A 43 8.40 1.93 10.96
CA ARG A 43 9.55 1.59 10.12
C ARG A 43 9.52 0.13 9.74
N VAL A 44 10.31 -0.21 8.75
CA VAL A 44 10.49 -1.59 8.34
C VAL A 44 11.64 -2.16 9.17
N THR A 45 11.30 -3.11 10.03
CA THR A 45 12.30 -3.80 10.85
C THR A 45 12.83 -5.00 10.10
N ASP A 46 13.98 -5.51 10.53
CA ASP A 46 14.54 -6.74 9.94
C ASP A 46 13.59 -7.91 10.07
N ARG A 47 12.93 -7.99 11.20
CA ARG A 47 11.94 -9.05 11.44
C ARG A 47 10.80 -8.99 10.44
N PHE A 48 10.27 -7.79 10.20
CA PHE A 48 9.21 -7.61 9.24
C PHE A 48 9.71 -7.87 7.82
N PHE A 49 10.89 -7.40 7.48
CA PHE A 49 11.47 -7.63 6.18
C PHE A 49 11.64 -9.13 5.89
N ASN A 50 12.05 -9.89 6.89
CA ASN A 50 12.16 -11.34 6.73
C ASN A 50 10.81 -12.00 6.47
N ARG A 51 9.74 -11.48 7.06
CA ARG A 51 8.39 -11.95 6.75
C ARG A 51 8.01 -11.65 5.31
N LEU A 52 8.34 -10.45 4.83
CA LEU A 52 8.09 -10.09 3.44
C LEU A 52 8.77 -11.03 2.47
N LYS A 53 10.00 -11.40 2.75
CA LYS A 53 10.77 -12.27 1.86
C LYS A 53 10.18 -13.67 1.71
N ARG A 54 9.32 -14.07 2.61
CA ARG A 54 8.63 -15.36 2.50
C ARG A 54 7.49 -15.34 1.49
N HIS A 55 7.01 -14.17 1.15
CA HIS A 55 5.84 -14.00 0.30
C HIS A 55 6.12 -13.25 -1.00
N PHE A 56 7.25 -12.57 -1.08
CA PHE A 56 7.62 -11.77 -2.24
C PHE A 56 9.05 -12.08 -2.65
N SER A 57 9.27 -12.09 -3.96
CA SER A 57 10.64 -12.13 -4.47
C SER A 57 11.31 -10.79 -4.24
N GLU A 58 12.62 -10.75 -4.36
CA GLU A 58 13.37 -9.52 -4.23
C GLU A 58 12.93 -8.48 -5.26
N GLU A 59 12.71 -8.93 -6.50
CA GLU A 59 12.23 -8.04 -7.55
C GLU A 59 10.86 -7.44 -7.22
N GLU A 60 9.96 -8.28 -6.72
CA GLU A 60 8.64 -7.82 -6.33
C GLU A 60 8.72 -6.81 -5.18
N LEU A 61 9.62 -7.05 -4.22
CA LEU A 61 9.79 -6.12 -3.10
C LEU A 61 10.32 -4.77 -3.54
N VAL A 62 11.28 -4.77 -4.46
CA VAL A 62 11.80 -3.51 -5.01
C VAL A 62 10.70 -2.74 -5.72
N GLU A 63 9.92 -3.42 -6.53
CA GLU A 63 8.82 -2.77 -7.25
C GLU A 63 7.76 -2.25 -6.30
N LEU A 64 7.37 -3.05 -5.33
CA LEU A 64 6.36 -2.65 -4.35
C LEU A 64 6.83 -1.44 -3.54
N ALA A 65 8.07 -1.48 -3.04
CA ALA A 65 8.62 -0.37 -2.28
C ALA A 65 8.71 0.90 -3.12
N ALA A 66 9.06 0.77 -4.39
CA ALA A 66 9.13 1.91 -5.29
C ALA A 66 7.75 2.55 -5.50
N ILE A 67 6.72 1.73 -5.66
CA ILE A 67 5.34 2.23 -5.80
C ILE A 67 4.92 2.99 -4.55
N ILE A 68 5.18 2.41 -3.38
CA ILE A 68 4.82 3.03 -2.11
C ILE A 68 5.56 4.37 -1.95
N ALA A 69 6.85 4.38 -2.23
CA ALA A 69 7.66 5.60 -2.10
C ALA A 69 7.17 6.69 -3.06
N LEU A 70 6.80 6.31 -4.29
CA LEU A 70 6.28 7.27 -5.26
C LEU A 70 4.95 7.88 -4.79
N GLU A 71 4.05 7.06 -4.27
CA GLU A 71 2.78 7.56 -3.77
C GLU A 71 2.98 8.45 -2.53
N ASN A 72 3.93 8.10 -1.67
CA ASN A 72 4.29 8.96 -0.54
C ASN A 72 4.86 10.29 -1.02
N PHE A 73 5.69 10.26 -2.05
CA PHE A 73 6.23 11.47 -2.65
C PHE A 73 5.09 12.39 -3.09
N ARG A 74 4.15 11.85 -3.84
CA ARG A 74 3.01 12.64 -4.34
C ARG A 74 2.16 13.19 -3.20
N SER A 75 1.88 12.35 -2.20
CA SER A 75 1.03 12.73 -1.08
C SER A 75 1.63 13.85 -0.24
N LYS A 76 2.95 13.89 -0.16
CA LYS A 76 3.65 14.86 0.69
C LYS A 76 4.13 16.08 -0.07
N PHE A 77 4.47 15.91 -1.32
CA PHE A 77 4.97 17.00 -2.16
C PHE A 77 3.85 17.90 -2.65
N ASN A 78 2.80 17.30 -3.22
CA ASN A 78 1.75 18.08 -3.86
C ASN A 78 1.05 19.07 -2.92
N PRO A 79 0.71 18.71 -1.67
CA PRO A 79 0.05 19.67 -0.78
C PRO A 79 0.87 20.92 -0.48
N VAL A 80 2.20 20.81 -0.51
CA VAL A 80 3.08 21.96 -0.25
C VAL A 80 2.85 23.07 -1.28
N PHE A 81 2.57 22.68 -2.52
CA PHE A 81 2.39 23.62 -3.62
C PHE A 81 0.92 23.77 -4.02
N ALA A 82 0.01 23.25 -3.19
CA ALA A 82 -1.42 23.28 -3.48
C ALA A 82 -1.76 22.62 -4.84
N VAL A 83 -1.00 21.63 -5.23
CA VAL A 83 -1.27 20.88 -6.46
C VAL A 83 -2.44 19.94 -6.19
N GLU A 84 -3.48 20.06 -6.99
CA GLU A 84 -4.61 19.14 -6.87
C GLU A 84 -4.25 17.79 -7.44
N SER A 85 -4.78 16.75 -6.82
CA SER A 85 -4.54 15.38 -7.25
C SER A 85 -5.55 14.92 -8.29
N GLN A 86 -6.02 15.84 -9.12
CA GLN A 86 -6.85 15.51 -10.29
C GLN A 86 -8.09 14.70 -9.95
N GLY A 87 -8.85 15.18 -8.96
CA GLY A 87 -10.07 14.51 -8.55
C GLY A 87 -9.87 13.38 -7.57
N PHE A 88 -8.66 13.15 -7.12
CA PHE A 88 -8.47 12.26 -6.00
C PHE A 88 -9.09 12.86 -4.77
N CYS A 89 -9.78 12.05 -4.01
CA CYS A 89 -10.08 12.43 -2.66
C CYS A 89 -8.75 12.62 -1.93
N PRO A 90 -8.70 13.42 -0.83
CA PRO A 90 -7.52 13.47 0.00
C PRO A 90 -7.38 12.16 0.79
N LEU A 91 -7.20 11.08 0.08
CA LEU A 91 -7.12 9.76 0.67
C LEU A 91 -5.71 9.51 1.17
N PRO A 92 -5.59 8.73 2.25
CA PRO A 92 -4.28 8.31 2.71
C PRO A 92 -3.51 7.60 1.58
N ALA A 93 -2.20 7.79 1.57
CA ALA A 93 -1.34 7.09 0.61
C ALA A 93 -1.54 5.58 0.68
N VAL A 94 -1.87 5.07 1.86
CA VAL A 94 -2.15 3.65 2.06
C VAL A 94 -3.25 3.15 1.12
N LYS A 95 -4.32 3.91 0.95
CA LYS A 95 -5.41 3.49 0.07
C LYS A 95 -4.95 3.42 -1.39
N GLN A 96 -4.22 4.43 -1.83
CA GLN A 96 -3.73 4.48 -3.20
C GLN A 96 -2.78 3.33 -3.47
N VAL A 97 -1.88 3.07 -2.54
CA VAL A 97 -0.92 1.98 -2.68
C VAL A 97 -1.61 0.64 -2.63
N ALA A 98 -2.64 0.50 -1.78
CA ALA A 98 -3.39 -0.75 -1.70
C ALA A 98 -4.07 -1.07 -3.04
N GLN A 99 -4.64 -0.06 -3.69
CA GLN A 99 -5.25 -0.25 -5.00
C GLN A 99 -4.21 -0.66 -6.04
N GLU A 100 -3.08 0.00 -6.03
CA GLU A 100 -2.01 -0.30 -6.97
C GLU A 100 -1.43 -1.70 -6.73
N ALA A 101 -1.22 -2.06 -5.48
CA ALA A 101 -0.71 -3.37 -5.12
C ALA A 101 -1.69 -4.47 -5.52
N ALA A 102 -2.98 -4.27 -5.29
CA ALA A 102 -3.99 -5.24 -5.68
C ALA A 102 -4.02 -5.44 -7.18
N ARG A 103 -3.85 -4.36 -7.94
CA ARG A 103 -3.82 -4.43 -9.39
C ARG A 103 -2.59 -5.15 -9.92
N ARG A 104 -1.42 -4.88 -9.33
CA ARG A 104 -0.15 -5.42 -9.84
C ARG A 104 0.16 -6.82 -9.35
N PHE A 105 -0.20 -7.13 -8.11
CA PHE A 105 0.23 -8.37 -7.46
C PHE A 105 -0.93 -9.32 -7.20
N HIS A 106 -2.10 -9.00 -7.68
CA HIS A 106 -3.24 -9.90 -7.56
C HIS A 106 -3.08 -11.04 -8.55
N GLU A 107 -3.15 -12.25 -8.06
CA GLU A 107 -3.08 -13.44 -8.89
C GLU A 107 -4.42 -14.15 -8.96
#